data_29270f0a86667ebe930b8c01b8bcde7c
#
_entry.id   29270f0a86667ebe930b8c01b8bcde7c
#
_cell.length_a   1.000
_cell.length_b   1.000
_cell.length_c   1.000
_cell.angle_alpha   90.00
_cell.angle_beta   90.00
_cell.angle_gamma   90.00
#
_symmetry.space_group_name_H-M   'P 1'
#
loop_
_entity.id
_entity.type
_entity.pdbx_description
1 polymer ?
#
loop_
_entity_poly.entity_id
_entity_poly.type
_entity_poly.pdbx_seq_one_letter_code
_entity_poly.pdbx_strand_id
1 'polypeptide(L)'
;MKNNFRTVIGDEVIKSGYCLQSGIREYNQAYELQQHISLLRQQMLITDTVIFLEHYPCFTIGRHGGFNHILAGNEVLRDEGISIYETDRGGDITYHGPGQLVCYPIIDLKGYGRDVHRYARNIEEVVIRTMKKFSIDAGRREGYPGVWVGKEKIAAEGITVSRWVTMHGIALNVCPLLKH
;
A
#
# COMPACT_ATOMS: atom_id res chain seq x y z
N MET A 1 -6.77 11.99 12.69
CA MET A 1 -6.00 13.25 12.87
C MET A 1 -5.32 13.59 11.55
N LYS A 2 -5.38 14.87 11.14
CA LYS A 2 -4.63 15.37 9.98
C LYS A 2 -3.31 15.93 10.51
N ASN A 3 -2.20 15.28 10.24
CA ASN A 3 -0.87 15.81 10.60
C ASN A 3 -0.18 16.31 9.33
N ASN A 4 0.21 17.58 9.34
CA ASN A 4 1.13 18.09 8.32
C ASN A 4 2.53 17.59 8.67
N PHE A 5 3.22 16.96 7.73
CA PHE A 5 4.62 16.63 7.91
C PHE A 5 5.48 17.46 6.94
N ARG A 6 6.62 17.89 7.46
CA ARG A 6 7.70 18.48 6.65
C ARG A 6 8.90 17.55 6.78
N THR A 7 9.44 17.11 5.66
CA THR A 7 10.70 16.38 5.66
C THR A 7 11.80 17.34 5.26
N VAL A 8 12.82 17.51 6.10
CA VAL A 8 14.05 18.25 5.79
C VAL A 8 15.10 17.21 5.40
N ILE A 9 15.57 17.24 4.16
CA ILE A 9 16.74 16.49 3.71
C ILE A 9 17.63 17.48 2.97
N GLY A 10 18.64 18.01 3.66
CA GLY A 10 19.59 18.97 3.09
C GLY A 10 18.95 20.33 2.71
N ASP A 11 19.61 21.11 1.86
CA ASP A 11 19.15 22.42 1.39
C ASP A 11 18.04 22.36 0.31
N GLU A 12 17.41 21.21 0.08
CA GLU A 12 16.37 21.07 -0.93
C GLU A 12 14.98 21.39 -0.41
N VAL A 13 14.18 22.00 -1.29
CA VAL A 13 12.79 22.43 -1.05
C VAL A 13 11.96 21.29 -0.47
N ILE A 14 11.55 21.46 0.79
CA ILE A 14 10.66 20.54 1.50
C ILE A 14 9.30 20.54 0.81
N LYS A 15 8.91 19.43 0.22
CA LYS A 15 7.54 19.23 -0.22
C LYS A 15 6.68 18.89 1.00
N SER A 16 5.72 19.73 1.32
CA SER A 16 4.72 19.45 2.35
C SER A 16 3.68 18.48 1.82
N GLY A 17 3.16 17.62 2.69
CA GLY A 17 2.10 16.69 2.38
C GLY A 17 1.17 16.46 3.57
N TYR A 18 0.12 15.69 3.35
CA TYR A 18 -0.81 15.27 4.39
C TYR A 18 -0.60 13.80 4.75
N CYS A 19 -0.70 13.51 6.03
CA CYS A 19 -0.79 12.16 6.56
C CYS A 19 -2.17 11.95 7.18
N LEU A 20 -2.92 10.97 6.67
CA LEU A 20 -4.21 10.58 7.18
C LEU A 20 -4.07 9.23 7.89
N GLN A 21 -4.51 9.16 9.15
CA GLN A 21 -4.66 7.91 9.88
C GLN A 21 -6.14 7.59 9.99
N SER A 22 -6.57 6.45 9.44
CA SER A 22 -7.99 6.16 9.24
C SER A 22 -8.50 4.97 10.06
N GLY A 23 -7.66 4.31 10.87
CA GLY A 23 -8.05 3.11 11.61
C GLY A 23 -8.41 1.95 10.69
N ILE A 24 -9.30 1.05 11.15
CA ILE A 24 -9.78 -0.08 10.33
C ILE A 24 -10.89 0.41 9.40
N ARG A 25 -10.85 -0.01 8.12
CA ARG A 25 -11.80 0.39 7.07
C ARG A 25 -12.19 -0.76 6.16
N GLU A 26 -13.41 -0.71 5.65
CA GLU A 26 -13.83 -1.50 4.50
C GLU A 26 -12.99 -1.12 3.28
N TYR A 27 -12.63 -2.11 2.48
CA TYR A 27 -11.75 -1.89 1.32
C TYR A 27 -12.33 -0.88 0.34
N ASN A 28 -13.63 -1.02 -0.01
CA ASN A 28 -14.29 -0.11 -0.96
C ASN A 28 -14.26 1.35 -0.48
N GLN A 29 -14.51 1.59 0.81
CA GLN A 29 -14.47 2.95 1.37
C GLN A 29 -13.08 3.57 1.25
N ALA A 30 -12.05 2.77 1.51
CA ALA A 30 -10.66 3.21 1.38
C ALA A 30 -10.27 3.42 -0.10
N TYR A 31 -10.78 2.59 -1.01
CA TYR A 31 -10.55 2.72 -2.43
C TYR A 31 -11.20 3.98 -3.01
N GLU A 32 -12.46 4.23 -2.69
CA GLU A 32 -13.16 5.48 -3.07
C GLU A 32 -12.44 6.72 -2.54
N LEU A 33 -11.96 6.67 -1.30
CA LEU A 33 -11.16 7.77 -0.71
C LEU A 33 -9.87 8.00 -1.50
N GLN A 34 -9.15 6.94 -1.87
CA GLN A 34 -7.95 7.04 -2.70
C GLN A 34 -8.26 7.66 -4.06
N GLN A 35 -9.32 7.21 -4.74
CA GLN A 35 -9.74 7.74 -6.04
C GLN A 35 -10.04 9.24 -5.95
N HIS A 36 -10.78 9.65 -4.92
CA HIS A 36 -11.13 11.05 -4.71
C HIS A 36 -9.88 11.92 -4.47
N ILE A 37 -8.99 11.49 -3.57
CA ILE A 37 -7.73 12.20 -3.28
C ILE A 37 -6.84 12.23 -4.53
N SER A 38 -6.75 11.13 -5.28
CA SER A 38 -5.97 11.06 -6.52
C SER A 38 -6.49 12.05 -7.56
N LEU A 39 -7.80 12.17 -7.73
CA LEU A 39 -8.42 13.14 -8.63
C LEU A 39 -8.08 14.58 -8.22
N LEU A 40 -8.25 14.93 -6.95
CA LEU A 40 -7.92 16.25 -6.43
C LEU A 40 -6.41 16.56 -6.59
N ARG A 41 -5.55 15.55 -6.40
CA ARG A 41 -4.10 15.70 -6.60
C ARG A 41 -3.72 15.90 -8.06
N GLN A 42 -4.38 15.18 -8.98
CA GLN A 42 -4.20 15.37 -10.43
C GLN A 42 -4.59 16.78 -10.89
N GLN A 43 -5.61 17.36 -10.26
CA GLN A 43 -6.08 18.73 -10.48
C GLN A 43 -5.24 19.79 -9.75
N MET A 44 -4.21 19.37 -9.00
CA MET A 44 -3.35 20.25 -8.17
C MET A 44 -4.11 21.01 -7.07
N LEU A 45 -5.30 20.54 -6.68
CA LEU A 45 -6.10 21.16 -5.61
C LEU A 45 -5.61 20.81 -4.21
N ILE A 46 -4.85 19.73 -4.08
CA ILE A 46 -4.22 19.31 -2.83
C ILE A 46 -2.77 18.89 -3.07
N THR A 47 -1.99 18.83 -1.99
CA THR A 47 -0.61 18.31 -2.01
C THR A 47 -0.61 16.78 -1.95
N ASP A 48 0.58 16.17 -2.03
CA ASP A 48 0.77 14.73 -1.85
C ASP A 48 0.18 14.30 -0.51
N THR A 49 -0.45 13.13 -0.48
CA THR A 49 -1.15 12.60 0.69
C THR A 49 -0.78 11.15 0.91
N VAL A 50 -0.49 10.78 2.15
CA VAL A 50 -0.26 9.40 2.55
C VAL A 50 -1.38 8.97 3.48
N ILE A 51 -2.01 7.83 3.21
CA ILE A 51 -3.06 7.26 4.05
C ILE A 51 -2.49 6.03 4.74
N PHE A 52 -2.62 5.98 6.08
CA PHE A 52 -2.35 4.79 6.88
C PHE A 52 -3.67 4.25 7.44
N LEU A 53 -3.87 2.96 7.29
CA LEU A 53 -5.06 2.27 7.76
C LEU A 53 -4.81 0.76 7.93
N GLU A 54 -5.79 0.06 8.43
CA GLU A 54 -5.95 -1.38 8.34
C GLU A 54 -7.26 -1.70 7.61
N HIS A 55 -7.41 -2.90 7.09
CA HIS A 55 -8.67 -3.35 6.49
C HIS A 55 -9.36 -4.40 7.34
N TYR A 56 -10.68 -4.49 7.23
CA TYR A 56 -11.40 -5.71 7.58
C TYR A 56 -10.94 -6.85 6.66
N PRO A 57 -11.09 -8.12 7.08
CA PRO A 57 -10.62 -9.26 6.32
C PRO A 57 -11.11 -9.25 4.88
N CYS A 58 -10.20 -9.19 3.92
CA CYS A 58 -10.53 -9.24 2.50
C CYS A 58 -9.37 -9.75 1.64
N PHE A 59 -9.72 -10.31 0.48
CA PHE A 59 -8.79 -10.51 -0.62
C PHE A 59 -8.97 -9.41 -1.67
N THR A 60 -7.87 -8.91 -2.20
CA THR A 60 -7.87 -8.05 -3.38
C THR A 60 -7.22 -8.78 -4.54
N ILE A 61 -7.88 -8.79 -5.69
CA ILE A 61 -7.38 -9.37 -6.94
C ILE A 61 -6.83 -8.23 -7.77
N GLY A 62 -5.53 -8.24 -8.02
CA GLY A 62 -4.84 -7.26 -8.85
C GLY A 62 -4.92 -7.63 -10.34
N ARG A 63 -4.29 -6.80 -11.19
CA ARG A 63 -4.36 -6.94 -12.67
C ARG A 63 -3.82 -8.25 -13.23
N HIS A 64 -2.97 -8.96 -12.50
CA HIS A 64 -2.39 -10.23 -12.91
C HIS A 64 -2.98 -11.41 -12.12
N GLY A 65 -4.00 -11.14 -11.28
CA GLY A 65 -4.67 -12.13 -10.48
C GLY A 65 -5.93 -12.69 -11.12
N GLY A 66 -6.46 -13.74 -10.51
CA GLY A 66 -7.71 -14.35 -10.89
C GLY A 66 -8.36 -15.07 -9.72
N PHE A 67 -9.67 -15.23 -9.75
CA PHE A 67 -10.43 -15.96 -8.71
C PHE A 67 -9.92 -17.39 -8.46
N ASN A 68 -9.37 -18.02 -9.50
CA ASN A 68 -8.77 -19.34 -9.42
C ASN A 68 -7.48 -19.41 -8.58
N HIS A 69 -6.90 -18.27 -8.22
CA HIS A 69 -5.75 -18.20 -7.33
C HIS A 69 -6.17 -18.15 -5.85
N ILE A 70 -7.47 -17.96 -5.55
CA ILE A 70 -7.99 -18.05 -4.18
C ILE A 70 -8.21 -19.51 -3.85
N LEU A 71 -7.40 -20.05 -2.94
CA LEU A 71 -7.44 -21.47 -2.57
C LEU A 71 -8.56 -21.80 -1.57
N ALA A 72 -9.03 -20.80 -0.82
CA ALA A 72 -10.12 -20.96 0.14
C ALA A 72 -11.47 -21.13 -0.56
N GLY A 73 -12.26 -22.11 -0.15
CA GLY A 73 -13.62 -22.31 -0.66
C GLY A 73 -14.57 -21.19 -0.23
N ASN A 74 -15.62 -20.96 -1.03
CA ASN A 74 -16.61 -19.89 -0.77
C ASN A 74 -17.30 -20.01 0.60
N GLU A 75 -17.45 -21.20 1.14
CA GLU A 75 -18.02 -21.43 2.47
C GLU A 75 -17.07 -20.87 3.55
N VAL A 76 -15.78 -21.21 3.47
CA VAL A 76 -14.76 -20.72 4.39
C VAL A 76 -14.68 -19.21 4.36
N LEU A 77 -14.68 -18.60 3.17
CA LEU A 77 -14.64 -17.14 3.02
C LEU A 77 -15.84 -16.46 3.68
N ARG A 78 -17.01 -17.04 3.53
CA ARG A 78 -18.26 -16.53 4.13
C ARG A 78 -18.25 -16.66 5.65
N ASP A 79 -17.87 -17.83 6.17
CA ASP A 79 -17.84 -18.12 7.60
C ASP A 79 -16.80 -17.26 8.34
N GLU A 80 -15.69 -16.96 7.69
CA GLU A 80 -14.64 -16.06 8.21
C GLU A 80 -14.92 -14.57 7.90
N GLY A 81 -16.01 -14.24 7.22
CA GLY A 81 -16.39 -12.86 6.88
C GLY A 81 -15.42 -12.19 5.92
N ILE A 82 -14.75 -12.94 5.06
CA ILE A 82 -13.74 -12.45 4.12
C ILE A 82 -14.39 -12.02 2.81
N SER A 83 -14.30 -10.75 2.48
CA SER A 83 -14.78 -10.18 1.21
C SER A 83 -13.71 -10.30 0.11
N ILE A 84 -14.16 -10.32 -1.16
CA ILE A 84 -13.26 -10.32 -2.32
C ILE A 84 -13.53 -9.07 -3.15
N TYR A 85 -12.47 -8.38 -3.56
CA TYR A 85 -12.51 -7.17 -4.38
C TYR A 85 -11.58 -7.28 -5.58
N GLU A 86 -12.09 -7.01 -6.78
CA GLU A 86 -11.26 -6.79 -7.96
C GLU A 86 -10.74 -5.35 -7.96
N THR A 87 -9.47 -5.17 -8.30
CA THR A 87 -8.81 -3.86 -8.20
C THR A 87 -7.86 -3.61 -9.38
N ASP A 88 -7.53 -2.34 -9.60
CA ASP A 88 -6.60 -1.90 -10.63
C ASP A 88 -5.14 -1.84 -10.18
N ARG A 89 -4.80 -2.32 -8.97
CA ARG A 89 -3.40 -2.40 -8.51
C ARG A 89 -2.59 -3.43 -9.31
N GLY A 90 -1.30 -3.24 -9.35
CA GLY A 90 -0.37 -4.26 -9.84
C GLY A 90 -0.36 -5.51 -8.95
N GLY A 91 0.19 -6.60 -9.50
CA GLY A 91 0.33 -7.88 -8.80
C GLY A 91 -0.89 -8.79 -8.92
N ASP A 92 -0.84 -9.90 -8.19
CA ASP A 92 -1.83 -10.98 -8.16
C ASP A 92 -2.80 -10.77 -6.98
N ILE A 93 -3.01 -11.78 -6.14
CA ILE A 93 -3.88 -11.72 -4.95
C ILE A 93 -3.10 -11.22 -3.74
N THR A 94 -3.79 -10.45 -2.91
CA THR A 94 -3.28 -10.03 -1.59
C THR A 94 -4.39 -10.19 -0.57
N TYR A 95 -4.07 -10.79 0.56
CA TYR A 95 -4.91 -10.76 1.75
C TYR A 95 -4.67 -9.49 2.54
N HIS A 96 -5.75 -8.89 3.04
CA HIS A 96 -5.72 -7.80 4.00
C HIS A 96 -6.55 -8.18 5.22
N GLY A 97 -6.12 -7.74 6.40
CA GLY A 97 -6.83 -7.97 7.65
C GLY A 97 -6.26 -7.18 8.82
N PRO A 98 -6.92 -7.19 9.98
CA PRO A 98 -6.43 -6.55 11.19
C PRO A 98 -5.01 -7.03 11.54
N GLY A 99 -4.18 -6.10 12.03
CA GLY A 99 -2.76 -6.34 12.31
C GLY A 99 -1.84 -6.18 11.09
N GLN A 100 -2.39 -5.86 9.91
CA GLN A 100 -1.62 -5.48 8.73
C GLN A 100 -1.69 -3.96 8.53
N LEU A 101 -0.57 -3.27 8.67
CA LEU A 101 -0.49 -1.83 8.40
C LEU A 101 -0.45 -1.59 6.89
N VAL A 102 -1.48 -0.92 6.38
CA VAL A 102 -1.56 -0.54 4.97
C VAL A 102 -1.20 0.93 4.81
N CYS A 103 -0.34 1.21 3.84
CA CYS A 103 0.09 2.56 3.47
C CYS A 103 -0.24 2.82 2.00
N TYR A 104 -1.07 3.83 1.76
CA TYR A 104 -1.44 4.30 0.42
C TYR A 104 -0.86 5.70 0.16
N PRO A 105 0.33 5.81 -0.45
CA PRO A 105 0.88 7.10 -0.85
C PRO A 105 0.24 7.56 -2.16
N ILE A 106 -0.43 8.71 -2.13
CA ILE A 106 -1.02 9.37 -3.30
C ILE A 106 -0.13 10.56 -3.63
N ILE A 107 0.80 10.34 -4.55
CA ILE A 107 1.94 11.23 -4.84
C ILE A 107 1.98 11.56 -6.33
N ASP A 108 2.20 12.83 -6.66
CA ASP A 108 2.45 13.24 -8.04
C ASP A 108 3.93 13.05 -8.40
N LEU A 109 4.20 11.99 -9.15
CA LEU A 109 5.55 11.62 -9.59
C LEU A 109 6.19 12.61 -10.58
N LYS A 110 5.44 13.58 -11.13
CA LYS A 110 6.02 14.64 -11.97
C LYS A 110 7.11 15.42 -11.24
N GLY A 111 6.92 15.60 -9.94
CA GLY A 111 7.91 16.26 -9.09
C GLY A 111 9.06 15.37 -8.63
N TYR A 112 9.09 14.07 -9.03
CA TYR A 112 10.07 13.08 -8.57
C TYR A 112 10.71 12.29 -9.74
N GLY A 113 10.69 12.86 -10.95
CA GLY A 113 11.38 12.29 -12.12
C GLY A 113 10.56 11.33 -12.98
N ARG A 114 9.24 11.16 -12.70
CA ARG A 114 8.32 10.30 -13.49
C ARG A 114 8.82 8.87 -13.67
N ASP A 115 9.37 8.30 -12.62
CA ASP A 115 9.91 6.94 -12.64
C ASP A 115 9.14 6.06 -11.64
N VAL A 116 8.28 5.18 -12.19
CA VAL A 116 7.42 4.28 -11.41
C VAL A 116 8.26 3.17 -10.75
N HIS A 117 9.29 2.67 -11.43
CA HIS A 117 10.16 1.63 -10.86
C HIS A 117 10.97 2.18 -9.68
N ARG A 118 11.53 3.37 -9.82
CA ARG A 118 12.22 4.04 -8.72
C ARG A 118 11.26 4.33 -7.55
N TYR A 119 10.03 4.72 -7.83
CA TYR A 119 9.01 4.92 -6.80
C TYR A 119 8.71 3.62 -6.04
N ALA A 120 8.48 2.51 -6.73
CA ALA A 120 8.28 1.19 -6.12
C ALA A 120 9.47 0.83 -5.21
N ARG A 121 10.70 0.95 -5.71
CA ARG A 121 11.91 0.72 -4.91
C ARG A 121 12.01 1.63 -3.68
N ASN A 122 11.55 2.88 -3.78
CA ASN A 122 11.55 3.81 -2.65
C ASN A 122 10.54 3.40 -1.56
N ILE A 123 9.36 2.88 -1.94
CA ILE A 123 8.38 2.35 -0.98
C ILE A 123 8.96 1.14 -0.24
N GLU A 124 9.57 0.19 -0.94
CA GLU A 124 10.26 -0.93 -0.31
C GLU A 124 11.36 -0.45 0.64
N GLU A 125 12.15 0.55 0.22
CA GLU A 125 13.23 1.12 1.03
C GLU A 125 12.72 1.74 2.34
N VAL A 126 11.56 2.41 2.31
CA VAL A 126 10.92 2.95 3.52
C VAL A 126 10.63 1.83 4.51
N VAL A 127 10.08 0.70 4.05
CA VAL A 127 9.81 -0.46 4.92
C VAL A 127 11.13 -1.05 5.44
N ILE A 128 12.13 -1.28 4.59
CA ILE A 128 13.43 -1.83 4.99
C ILE A 128 14.06 -0.98 6.09
N ARG A 129 14.11 0.35 5.90
CA ARG A 129 14.63 1.27 6.92
C ARG A 129 13.81 1.26 8.21
N THR A 130 12.49 1.10 8.08
CA THR A 130 11.61 0.98 9.25
C THR A 130 11.92 -0.30 10.01
N MET A 131 12.03 -1.44 9.35
CA MET A 131 12.36 -2.73 9.97
C MET A 131 13.72 -2.69 10.66
N LYS A 132 14.71 -2.02 10.07
CA LYS A 132 16.02 -1.83 10.69
C LYS A 132 15.95 -1.13 12.04
N LYS A 133 15.01 -0.19 12.24
CA LYS A 133 14.81 0.48 13.55
C LYS A 133 14.28 -0.48 14.63
N PHE A 134 13.66 -1.57 14.21
CA PHE A 134 13.21 -2.65 15.10
C PHE A 134 14.19 -3.82 15.15
N SER A 135 15.42 -3.66 14.63
CA SER A 135 16.45 -4.70 14.56
C SER A 135 16.01 -5.93 13.75
N ILE A 136 15.14 -5.75 12.79
CA ILE A 136 14.70 -6.79 11.85
C ILE A 136 15.50 -6.62 10.56
N ASP A 137 16.21 -7.67 10.15
CA ASP A 137 16.98 -7.70 8.90
C ASP A 137 16.05 -8.03 7.73
N ALA A 138 15.52 -6.98 7.11
CA ALA A 138 14.62 -7.07 5.98
C ALA A 138 15.28 -6.54 4.70
N GLY A 139 14.93 -7.13 3.57
CA GLY A 139 15.51 -6.78 2.28
C GLY A 139 14.61 -7.08 1.10
N ARG A 140 15.16 -6.89 -0.09
CA ARG A 140 14.52 -7.22 -1.37
C ARG A 140 14.90 -8.62 -1.81
N ARG A 141 14.01 -9.25 -2.57
CA ARG A 141 14.25 -10.52 -3.23
C ARG A 141 14.11 -10.31 -4.74
N GLU A 142 15.14 -10.67 -5.49
CA GLU A 142 15.14 -10.53 -6.94
C GLU A 142 14.00 -11.32 -7.59
N GLY A 143 13.27 -10.70 -8.52
CA GLY A 143 12.09 -11.28 -9.19
C GLY A 143 10.80 -11.30 -8.35
N TYR A 144 10.85 -10.88 -7.08
CA TYR A 144 9.71 -10.94 -6.17
C TYR A 144 9.46 -9.58 -5.49
N PRO A 145 8.58 -8.72 -6.04
CA PRO A 145 8.28 -7.41 -5.47
C PRO A 145 7.82 -7.50 -4.00
N GLY A 146 8.16 -6.45 -3.23
CA GLY A 146 7.86 -6.35 -1.81
C GLY A 146 9.10 -6.51 -0.93
N VAL A 147 8.89 -6.59 0.38
CA VAL A 147 9.98 -6.68 1.38
C VAL A 147 9.94 -8.03 2.08
N TRP A 148 11.12 -8.60 2.32
CA TRP A 148 11.30 -9.97 2.79
C TRP A 148 12.20 -10.01 4.01
N VAL A 149 11.90 -10.94 4.92
CA VAL A 149 12.76 -11.36 6.03
C VAL A 149 13.10 -12.84 5.80
N GLY A 150 14.33 -13.11 5.41
CA GLY A 150 14.71 -14.44 4.96
C GLY A 150 13.87 -14.90 3.75
N LYS A 151 13.05 -15.94 3.94
CA LYS A 151 12.15 -16.49 2.90
C LYS A 151 10.72 -15.96 2.98
N GLU A 152 10.38 -15.21 4.01
CA GLU A 152 9.03 -14.75 4.33
C GLU A 152 8.78 -13.33 3.84
N LYS A 153 7.67 -13.10 3.15
CA LYS A 153 7.30 -11.76 2.69
C LYS A 153 6.64 -10.98 3.84
N ILE A 154 7.37 -10.00 4.40
CA ILE A 154 6.83 -9.14 5.47
C ILE A 154 5.97 -7.99 4.93
N ALA A 155 6.22 -7.54 3.70
CA ALA A 155 5.38 -6.53 3.08
C ALA A 155 5.10 -6.84 1.61
N ALA A 156 3.83 -6.78 1.23
CA ALA A 156 3.37 -6.91 -0.14
C ALA A 156 3.18 -5.52 -0.77
N GLU A 157 3.62 -5.37 -2.01
CA GLU A 157 3.50 -4.15 -2.77
C GLU A 157 2.58 -4.35 -3.98
N GLY A 158 1.70 -3.37 -4.21
CA GLY A 158 0.89 -3.30 -5.42
C GLY A 158 0.48 -1.85 -5.65
N ILE A 159 0.91 -1.27 -6.75
CA ILE A 159 0.67 0.13 -7.09
C ILE A 159 -0.03 0.27 -8.43
N THR A 160 -0.74 1.39 -8.60
CA THR A 160 -1.16 1.88 -9.91
C THR A 160 -0.80 3.36 -10.05
N VAL A 161 -0.64 3.81 -11.28
CA VAL A 161 -0.31 5.21 -11.58
C VAL A 161 -1.20 5.69 -12.70
N SER A 162 -1.91 6.79 -12.46
CA SER A 162 -2.72 7.47 -13.46
C SER A 162 -2.31 8.93 -13.54
N ARG A 163 -1.99 9.41 -14.75
CA ARG A 163 -1.52 10.79 -15.00
C ARG A 163 -0.36 11.21 -14.08
N TRP A 164 0.52 10.27 -13.76
CA TRP A 164 1.65 10.40 -12.84
C TRP A 164 1.28 10.52 -11.36
N VAL A 165 0.02 10.37 -10.98
CA VAL A 165 -0.40 10.27 -9.58
C VAL A 165 -0.57 8.81 -9.20
N THR A 166 0.05 8.43 -8.07
CA THR A 166 0.04 7.06 -7.55
C THR A 166 -1.22 6.75 -6.77
N MET A 167 -1.62 5.49 -6.75
CA MET A 167 -2.64 4.92 -5.86
C MET A 167 -2.19 3.53 -5.39
N HIS A 168 -2.89 2.99 -4.41
CA HIS A 168 -2.50 1.81 -3.65
C HIS A 168 -1.11 2.00 -3.01
N GLY A 169 -0.35 0.95 -2.79
CA GLY A 169 0.96 1.10 -2.14
C GLY A 169 1.47 -0.19 -1.55
N ILE A 170 1.66 -0.24 -0.23
CA ILE A 170 2.30 -1.36 0.45
C ILE A 170 1.52 -1.75 1.70
N ALA A 171 1.45 -3.05 1.95
CA ALA A 171 0.82 -3.66 3.11
C ALA A 171 1.88 -4.40 3.92
N LEU A 172 2.15 -3.92 5.14
CA LEU A 172 3.14 -4.45 6.07
C LEU A 172 2.47 -5.36 7.10
N ASN A 173 2.89 -6.60 7.17
CA ASN A 173 2.46 -7.55 8.19
C ASN A 173 3.14 -7.23 9.52
N VAL A 174 2.37 -6.70 10.49
CA VAL A 174 2.85 -6.45 11.86
C VAL A 174 2.47 -7.62 12.76
N CYS A 175 1.18 -7.94 12.84
CA CYS A 175 0.67 -9.09 13.58
C CYS A 175 -0.65 -9.63 13.00
N PRO A 176 -0.74 -9.82 11.66
CA PRO A 176 -1.98 -10.30 11.06
C PRO A 176 -2.23 -11.77 11.38
N LEU A 177 -3.50 -12.18 11.33
CA LEU A 177 -3.86 -13.59 11.34
C LEU A 177 -3.68 -14.15 9.92
N LEU A 178 -2.58 -14.85 9.68
CA LEU A 178 -2.27 -15.48 8.39
C LEU A 178 -2.75 -16.94 8.35
N LYS A 179 -4.04 -17.16 8.56
CA LYS A 179 -4.65 -18.52 8.48
C LYS A 179 -5.10 -18.89 7.06
N HIS A 180 -5.09 -17.94 6.15
CA HIS A 180 -5.78 -18.01 4.86
C HIS A 180 -4.83 -18.13 3.69
#